data_6a0054afed9f43e6c581201d78f25c75
#
_entry.id   6a0054afed9f43e6c581201d78f25c75
#
_cell.length_a   1.000
_cell.length_b   1.000
_cell.length_c   1.000
_cell.angle_alpha   90.00
_cell.angle_beta   90.00
_cell.angle_gamma   90.00
#
_symmetry.space_group_name_H-M   'P 1'
#
loop_
_entity.id
_entity.type
_entity.pdbx_description
1 polymer ?
#
loop_
_entity_poly.entity_id
_entity_poly.type
_entity_poly.pdbx_seq_one_letter_code
_entity_poly.pdbx_strand_id
1 'polypeptide(L)'
;MAETITLSGVPETMLQTVYARAKESRGRGAIRDLKAEEIIGRLDYDFSLADKDAAMHRGVIARTIVLDRLVGEYLAAHPGATVMNLACGLDARCYRMQGYAHWYNLDLPETIAVREALLPESGSISQLAMSAMDDWGAAVEGPSGPALVIIEGLTMYLTQADVLNAAFDARLQALRADNAAAGKEKQFHLEKQILPGIAAYETLQTVMPKEEALQTVHGYVEQRAWKLRKLFLALMRIPGLPRKTPGIFTKQTRRMFGEAAGFEAREIETTGGVWRIDMIKCPYHDACVHYGCPELCPCFCDSDDITYDDLHPDLLWRRTRTLGRGNDCCDFCLKLR
;
A
#
# COMPACT_ATOMS: atom_id res chain seq x y z
N MET A 1 -40.33 1.93 -22.40
CA MET A 1 -40.15 0.52 -22.14
C MET A 1 -39.01 0.45 -21.12
N ALA A 2 -39.21 -0.22 -19.97
CA ALA A 2 -38.15 -0.40 -19.00
C ALA A 2 -37.07 -1.30 -19.62
N GLU A 3 -35.85 -0.84 -19.69
CA GLU A 3 -34.70 -1.70 -20.05
C GLU A 3 -34.51 -2.73 -18.95
N THR A 4 -34.62 -3.99 -19.29
CA THR A 4 -34.34 -5.10 -18.38
C THR A 4 -32.82 -5.15 -18.19
N ILE A 5 -32.33 -4.66 -17.05
CA ILE A 5 -30.92 -4.72 -16.71
C ILE A 5 -30.65 -6.09 -16.10
N THR A 6 -29.96 -6.94 -16.83
CA THR A 6 -29.53 -8.25 -16.31
C THR A 6 -28.29 -8.03 -15.43
N LEU A 7 -28.45 -8.21 -14.12
CA LEU A 7 -27.39 -8.06 -13.13
C LEU A 7 -26.60 -9.36 -13.01
N SER A 8 -25.54 -9.55 -13.79
CA SER A 8 -24.58 -10.64 -13.58
C SER A 8 -23.37 -10.11 -12.80
N GLY A 9 -23.03 -10.75 -11.67
CA GLY A 9 -21.85 -10.43 -10.89
C GLY A 9 -21.99 -9.31 -9.85
N VAL A 10 -23.15 -8.64 -9.78
CA VAL A 10 -23.41 -7.60 -8.76
C VAL A 10 -23.78 -8.28 -7.43
N PRO A 11 -23.14 -7.89 -6.29
CA PRO A 11 -23.50 -8.48 -5.01
C PRO A 11 -24.99 -8.32 -4.70
N GLU A 12 -25.66 -9.43 -4.43
CA GLU A 12 -27.11 -9.46 -4.10
C GLU A 12 -27.46 -8.51 -2.94
N THR A 13 -26.54 -8.35 -1.99
CA THR A 13 -26.67 -7.41 -0.86
C THR A 13 -26.87 -5.96 -1.31
N MET A 14 -26.31 -5.54 -2.44
CA MET A 14 -26.50 -4.19 -2.98
C MET A 14 -27.97 -3.98 -3.41
N LEU A 15 -28.59 -4.98 -4.03
CA LEU A 15 -30.00 -4.93 -4.44
C LEU A 15 -30.94 -4.93 -3.23
N GLN A 16 -30.62 -5.72 -2.22
CA GLN A 16 -31.39 -5.78 -0.98
C GLN A 16 -31.42 -4.43 -0.27
N THR A 17 -30.27 -3.73 -0.24
CA THR A 17 -30.20 -2.42 0.41
C THR A 17 -30.98 -1.35 -0.33
N VAL A 18 -30.95 -1.30 -1.66
CA VAL A 18 -31.74 -0.34 -2.45
C VAL A 18 -33.22 -0.67 -2.37
N TYR A 19 -33.59 -1.96 -2.38
CA TYR A 19 -34.97 -2.38 -2.19
C TYR A 19 -35.54 -1.94 -0.83
N ALA A 20 -34.79 -2.14 0.26
CA ALA A 20 -35.20 -1.70 1.58
C ALA A 20 -35.49 -0.18 1.63
N ARG A 21 -34.60 0.63 1.04
CA ARG A 21 -34.80 2.08 0.97
C ARG A 21 -36.02 2.47 0.13
N ALA A 22 -36.19 1.86 -1.04
CA ALA A 22 -37.35 2.10 -1.89
C ALA A 22 -38.68 1.75 -1.20
N LYS A 23 -38.72 0.58 -0.54
CA LYS A 23 -39.90 0.12 0.21
C LYS A 23 -40.27 1.07 1.35
N GLU A 24 -39.28 1.51 2.14
CA GLU A 24 -39.50 2.48 3.22
C GLU A 24 -39.96 3.84 2.68
N SER A 25 -39.34 4.32 1.61
CA SER A 25 -39.67 5.59 0.97
C SER A 25 -41.13 5.63 0.46
N ARG A 26 -41.63 4.52 -0.11
CA ARG A 26 -43.03 4.37 -0.56
C ARG A 26 -44.01 4.15 0.56
N GLY A 27 -43.55 3.57 1.68
CA GLY A 27 -44.41 3.13 2.77
C GLY A 27 -44.48 4.11 3.94
N ARG A 28 -43.70 3.82 4.99
CA ARG A 28 -43.72 4.59 6.26
C ARG A 28 -43.14 5.98 6.15
N GLY A 29 -42.20 6.17 5.17
CA GLY A 29 -41.59 7.46 4.95
C GLY A 29 -40.59 7.91 6.01
N ALA A 30 -39.99 6.99 6.78
CA ALA A 30 -38.93 7.31 7.71
C ALA A 30 -37.68 7.86 7.00
N ILE A 31 -37.48 7.47 5.74
CA ILE A 31 -36.53 8.05 4.79
C ILE A 31 -37.26 8.36 3.48
N ARG A 32 -36.69 9.29 2.67
CA ARG A 32 -37.19 9.58 1.33
C ARG A 32 -36.05 9.41 0.32
N ASP A 33 -36.10 8.32 -0.46
CA ASP A 33 -35.12 7.99 -1.47
C ASP A 33 -35.81 7.71 -2.82
N LEU A 34 -36.14 8.79 -3.55
CA LEU A 34 -36.86 8.71 -4.82
C LEU A 34 -36.04 7.99 -5.89
N LYS A 35 -34.68 8.05 -5.82
CA LYS A 35 -33.83 7.32 -6.75
C LYS A 35 -33.86 5.82 -6.48
N ALA A 36 -33.90 5.39 -5.25
CA ALA A 36 -34.14 3.96 -4.92
C ALA A 36 -35.49 3.46 -5.48
N GLU A 37 -36.54 4.27 -5.40
CA GLU A 37 -37.85 3.93 -5.97
C GLU A 37 -37.81 3.81 -7.50
N GLU A 38 -37.08 4.73 -8.18
CA GLU A 38 -36.87 4.70 -9.64
C GLU A 38 -36.08 3.44 -10.03
N ILE A 39 -34.97 3.14 -9.35
CA ILE A 39 -34.13 1.97 -9.60
C ILE A 39 -34.96 0.68 -9.54
N ILE A 40 -35.69 0.47 -8.44
CA ILE A 40 -36.50 -0.74 -8.26
C ILE A 40 -37.59 -0.87 -9.32
N GLY A 41 -38.11 0.25 -9.84
CA GLY A 41 -39.09 0.22 -10.94
C GLY A 41 -38.50 -0.18 -12.30
N ARG A 42 -37.19 -0.12 -12.46
CA ARG A 42 -36.45 -0.45 -13.69
C ARG A 42 -35.81 -1.86 -13.66
N LEU A 43 -35.68 -2.47 -12.47
CA LEU A 43 -35.05 -3.76 -12.29
C LEU A 43 -36.05 -4.91 -12.47
N ASP A 44 -35.73 -5.87 -13.32
CA ASP A 44 -36.40 -7.16 -13.40
C ASP A 44 -35.71 -8.15 -12.45
N TYR A 45 -36.09 -8.08 -11.15
CA TYR A 45 -35.49 -8.92 -10.11
C TYR A 45 -36.57 -9.33 -9.09
N ASP A 46 -36.52 -10.59 -8.64
CA ASP A 46 -37.41 -11.10 -7.59
C ASP A 46 -36.95 -10.70 -6.19
N PHE A 47 -37.58 -9.67 -5.63
CA PHE A 47 -37.35 -9.19 -4.27
C PHE A 47 -38.08 -9.95 -3.16
N SER A 48 -38.73 -11.07 -3.46
CA SER A 48 -39.56 -11.80 -2.48
C SER A 48 -38.80 -12.27 -1.24
N LEU A 49 -37.50 -12.58 -1.37
CA LEU A 49 -36.63 -12.93 -0.25
C LEU A 49 -36.31 -11.70 0.62
N ALA A 50 -35.92 -10.59 0.01
CA ALA A 50 -35.67 -9.34 0.71
C ALA A 50 -36.93 -8.80 1.41
N ASP A 51 -38.10 -9.06 0.85
CA ASP A 51 -39.39 -8.65 1.42
C ASP A 51 -39.71 -9.36 2.73
N LYS A 52 -39.24 -10.58 2.92
CA LYS A 52 -39.42 -11.38 4.13
C LYS A 52 -38.41 -11.09 5.23
N ASP A 53 -37.30 -10.45 4.93
CA ASP A 53 -36.26 -10.14 5.92
C ASP A 53 -36.49 -8.77 6.60
N ALA A 54 -37.39 -8.77 7.59
CA ALA A 54 -37.70 -7.56 8.35
C ALA A 54 -36.54 -7.08 9.24
N ALA A 55 -35.59 -7.94 9.58
CA ALA A 55 -34.43 -7.55 10.39
C ALA A 55 -33.41 -6.79 9.54
N MET A 56 -33.07 -7.31 8.37
CA MET A 56 -32.23 -6.63 7.39
C MET A 56 -32.82 -5.28 6.97
N HIS A 57 -34.13 -5.24 6.63
CA HIS A 57 -34.81 -4.01 6.28
C HIS A 57 -34.65 -2.93 7.36
N ARG A 58 -34.98 -3.25 8.63
CA ARG A 58 -34.84 -2.30 9.76
C ARG A 58 -33.39 -1.84 9.95
N GLY A 59 -32.41 -2.75 9.81
CA GLY A 59 -30.99 -2.45 9.91
C GLY A 59 -30.55 -1.45 8.85
N VAL A 60 -30.93 -1.68 7.58
CA VAL A 60 -30.64 -0.75 6.46
C VAL A 60 -31.24 0.62 6.71
N ILE A 61 -32.52 0.69 7.12
CA ILE A 61 -33.19 1.97 7.32
C ILE A 61 -32.59 2.74 8.51
N ALA A 62 -32.33 2.07 9.63
CA ALA A 62 -31.69 2.71 10.79
C ALA A 62 -30.30 3.27 10.42
N ARG A 63 -29.49 2.50 9.69
CA ARG A 63 -28.19 2.93 9.20
C ARG A 63 -28.31 4.11 8.23
N THR A 64 -29.26 4.07 7.31
CA THR A 64 -29.51 5.16 6.36
C THR A 64 -29.87 6.47 7.09
N ILE A 65 -30.78 6.43 8.08
CA ILE A 65 -31.16 7.60 8.86
C ILE A 65 -29.95 8.23 9.57
N VAL A 66 -29.12 7.39 10.22
CA VAL A 66 -27.95 7.85 10.97
C VAL A 66 -26.92 8.48 10.02
N LEU A 67 -26.61 7.81 8.92
CA LEU A 67 -25.61 8.29 7.96
C LEU A 67 -26.10 9.54 7.23
N ASP A 68 -27.36 9.60 6.81
CA ASP A 68 -27.91 10.80 6.16
C ASP A 68 -27.85 12.02 7.08
N ARG A 69 -28.12 11.82 8.39
CA ARG A 69 -27.95 12.88 9.39
C ARG A 69 -26.50 13.32 9.54
N LEU A 70 -25.56 12.40 9.72
CA LEU A 70 -24.12 12.71 9.91
C LEU A 70 -23.55 13.42 8.68
N VAL A 71 -23.88 12.93 7.48
CA VAL A 71 -23.44 13.56 6.23
C VAL A 71 -24.03 14.96 6.11
N GLY A 72 -25.32 15.13 6.40
CA GLY A 72 -25.98 16.44 6.35
C GLY A 72 -25.39 17.43 7.36
N GLU A 73 -25.13 17.01 8.59
CA GLU A 73 -24.47 17.82 9.64
C GLU A 73 -23.07 18.24 9.20
N TYR A 74 -22.28 17.31 8.63
CA TYR A 74 -20.93 17.61 8.14
C TYR A 74 -20.98 18.64 7.00
N LEU A 75 -21.83 18.44 6.00
CA LEU A 75 -21.95 19.34 4.84
C LEU A 75 -22.47 20.73 5.25
N ALA A 76 -23.35 20.81 6.25
CA ALA A 76 -23.79 22.08 6.80
C ALA A 76 -22.69 22.84 7.51
N ALA A 77 -21.79 22.12 8.23
CA ALA A 77 -20.63 22.70 8.89
C ALA A 77 -19.48 23.05 7.91
N HIS A 78 -19.41 22.36 6.77
CA HIS A 78 -18.34 22.48 5.78
C HIS A 78 -18.91 22.67 4.37
N PRO A 79 -19.55 23.80 4.06
CA PRO A 79 -20.10 24.08 2.73
C PRO A 79 -19.00 24.01 1.66
N GLY A 80 -19.29 23.35 0.55
CA GLY A 80 -18.31 23.16 -0.52
C GLY A 80 -17.32 22.00 -0.29
N ALA A 81 -17.57 21.12 0.68
CA ALA A 81 -16.75 19.93 0.88
C ALA A 81 -16.78 18.98 -0.32
N THR A 82 -15.66 18.30 -0.57
CA THR A 82 -15.61 17.16 -1.50
C THR A 82 -16.02 15.89 -0.76
N VAL A 83 -16.89 15.08 -1.38
CA VAL A 83 -17.34 13.81 -0.80
C VAL A 83 -16.81 12.63 -1.61
N MET A 84 -16.20 11.67 -0.93
CA MET A 84 -15.77 10.38 -1.45
C MET A 84 -16.64 9.28 -0.86
N ASN A 85 -17.43 8.62 -1.69
CA ASN A 85 -18.29 7.50 -1.28
C ASN A 85 -17.67 6.19 -1.79
N LEU A 86 -16.94 5.49 -0.93
CA LEU A 86 -16.19 4.28 -1.25
C LEU A 86 -17.06 3.04 -1.14
N ALA A 87 -16.93 2.13 -2.12
CA ALA A 87 -17.79 0.95 -2.29
C ALA A 87 -19.28 1.35 -2.27
N CYS A 88 -19.60 2.33 -3.12
CA CYS A 88 -20.86 3.05 -3.09
C CYS A 88 -22.09 2.22 -3.50
N GLY A 89 -21.91 1.09 -4.20
CA GLY A 89 -23.00 0.29 -4.71
C GLY A 89 -24.05 1.14 -5.45
N LEU A 90 -25.31 0.97 -5.10
CA LEU A 90 -26.44 1.79 -5.57
C LEU A 90 -26.89 2.82 -4.53
N ASP A 91 -25.95 3.34 -3.72
CA ASP A 91 -26.26 4.47 -2.84
C ASP A 91 -26.58 5.75 -3.66
N ALA A 92 -27.69 6.38 -3.33
CA ALA A 92 -28.20 7.56 -4.04
C ALA A 92 -28.13 8.84 -3.20
N ARG A 93 -27.26 8.88 -2.13
CA ARG A 93 -27.13 10.06 -1.27
C ARG A 93 -26.73 11.31 -2.04
N CYS A 94 -25.86 11.18 -3.03
CA CYS A 94 -25.45 12.31 -3.88
C CYS A 94 -26.60 13.06 -4.54
N TYR A 95 -27.75 12.42 -4.75
CA TYR A 95 -28.92 13.07 -5.36
C TYR A 95 -29.87 13.71 -4.34
N ARG A 96 -29.73 13.43 -3.05
CA ARG A 96 -30.58 13.97 -1.99
C ARG A 96 -29.86 14.87 -0.99
N MET A 97 -28.53 14.83 -0.94
CA MET A 97 -27.71 15.71 -0.11
C MET A 97 -27.38 17.01 -0.88
N GLN A 98 -27.12 18.08 -0.12
CA GLN A 98 -26.77 19.39 -0.66
C GLN A 98 -25.58 19.97 0.09
N GLY A 99 -24.91 20.97 -0.50
CA GLY A 99 -23.83 21.70 0.16
C GLY A 99 -22.43 21.15 -0.13
N TYR A 100 -22.28 20.09 -0.90
CA TYR A 100 -20.98 19.61 -1.39
C TYR A 100 -20.55 20.34 -2.67
N ALA A 101 -19.24 20.45 -2.91
CA ALA A 101 -18.69 20.95 -4.17
C ALA A 101 -18.68 19.86 -5.23
N HIS A 102 -18.18 18.67 -4.87
CA HIS A 102 -18.15 17.50 -5.74
C HIS A 102 -18.38 16.22 -4.95
N TRP A 103 -19.05 15.26 -5.58
CA TRP A 103 -19.31 13.93 -4.99
C TRP A 103 -18.79 12.83 -5.92
N TYR A 104 -17.78 12.11 -5.46
CA TYR A 104 -17.23 10.96 -6.15
C TYR A 104 -17.83 9.68 -5.58
N ASN A 105 -18.40 8.85 -6.44
CA ASN A 105 -18.86 7.50 -6.12
C ASN A 105 -17.87 6.50 -6.69
N LEU A 106 -17.27 5.70 -5.84
CA LEU A 106 -16.24 4.75 -6.20
C LEU A 106 -16.68 3.33 -5.89
N ASP A 107 -16.56 2.44 -6.86
CA ASP A 107 -16.79 1.00 -6.70
C ASP A 107 -16.07 0.23 -7.80
N LEU A 108 -16.08 -1.10 -7.73
CA LEU A 108 -15.50 -1.96 -8.74
C LEU A 108 -16.13 -1.71 -10.13
N PRO A 109 -15.37 -1.91 -11.23
CA PRO A 109 -15.83 -1.59 -12.58
C PRO A 109 -17.20 -2.17 -12.94
N GLU A 110 -17.47 -3.41 -12.51
CA GLU A 110 -18.77 -4.08 -12.77
C GLU A 110 -19.93 -3.39 -12.02
N THR A 111 -19.70 -2.89 -10.81
CA THR A 111 -20.71 -2.14 -10.05
C THR A 111 -20.94 -0.77 -10.65
N ILE A 112 -19.87 -0.07 -11.04
CA ILE A 112 -19.98 1.24 -11.68
C ILE A 112 -20.71 1.17 -13.01
N ALA A 113 -20.47 0.13 -13.84
CA ALA A 113 -21.20 -0.06 -15.09
C ALA A 113 -22.73 -0.17 -14.86
N VAL A 114 -23.15 -0.89 -13.82
CA VAL A 114 -24.58 -0.96 -13.44
C VAL A 114 -25.07 0.38 -12.89
N ARG A 115 -24.24 1.05 -12.09
CA ARG A 115 -24.58 2.35 -11.52
C ARG A 115 -24.77 3.43 -12.57
N GLU A 116 -23.91 3.50 -13.58
CA GLU A 116 -24.01 4.47 -14.69
C GLU A 116 -25.34 4.32 -15.46
N ALA A 117 -25.81 3.09 -15.65
CA ALA A 117 -27.09 2.83 -16.29
C ALA A 117 -28.29 3.26 -15.45
N LEU A 118 -28.20 3.21 -14.11
CA LEU A 118 -29.29 3.46 -13.18
C LEU A 118 -29.22 4.85 -12.53
N LEU A 119 -28.00 5.33 -12.27
CA LEU A 119 -27.67 6.54 -11.54
C LEU A 119 -26.55 7.30 -12.29
N PRO A 120 -26.83 7.89 -13.45
CA PRO A 120 -25.82 8.54 -14.28
C PRO A 120 -25.17 9.74 -13.60
N GLU A 121 -23.97 10.07 -14.04
CA GLU A 121 -23.28 11.29 -13.64
C GLU A 121 -24.11 12.53 -13.98
N SER A 122 -24.00 13.55 -13.14
CA SER A 122 -24.62 14.85 -13.42
C SER A 122 -23.93 15.98 -12.64
N GLY A 123 -23.48 17.01 -13.32
CA GLY A 123 -22.92 18.21 -12.71
C GLY A 123 -21.71 17.88 -11.80
N SER A 124 -21.93 17.96 -10.50
CA SER A 124 -20.90 17.70 -9.47
C SER A 124 -20.86 16.25 -8.95
N ILE A 125 -21.40 15.30 -9.71
CA ILE A 125 -21.38 13.86 -9.34
C ILE A 125 -20.59 13.08 -10.38
N SER A 126 -19.54 12.39 -9.96
CA SER A 126 -18.70 11.53 -10.81
C SER A 126 -18.68 10.09 -10.31
N GLN A 127 -18.42 9.16 -11.24
CA GLN A 127 -18.27 7.73 -10.97
C GLN A 127 -16.81 7.32 -11.21
N LEU A 128 -16.22 6.55 -10.29
CA LEU A 128 -14.85 6.06 -10.37
C LEU A 128 -14.86 4.52 -10.34
N ALA A 129 -14.50 3.91 -11.47
CA ALA A 129 -14.44 2.47 -11.65
C ALA A 129 -13.09 1.92 -11.17
N MET A 130 -12.92 1.75 -9.86
CA MET A 130 -11.69 1.27 -9.24
C MET A 130 -11.96 0.67 -7.87
N SER A 131 -10.99 -0.06 -7.32
CA SER A 131 -11.09 -0.60 -5.97
C SER A 131 -10.95 0.49 -4.90
N ALA A 132 -11.67 0.36 -3.79
CA ALA A 132 -11.45 1.19 -2.61
C ALA A 132 -10.04 1.03 -2.00
N MET A 133 -9.30 -0.01 -2.41
CA MET A 133 -7.93 -0.31 -2.00
C MET A 133 -6.87 0.28 -2.95
N ASP A 134 -7.28 0.84 -4.09
CA ASP A 134 -6.39 1.51 -5.03
C ASP A 134 -6.05 2.93 -4.56
N ASP A 135 -5.08 3.57 -5.20
CA ASP A 135 -4.76 4.99 -4.95
C ASP A 135 -5.80 5.92 -5.62
N TRP A 136 -7.01 5.94 -5.05
CA TRP A 136 -8.09 6.81 -5.53
C TRP A 136 -7.84 8.30 -5.24
N GLY A 137 -6.92 8.61 -4.33
CA GLY A 137 -6.50 9.99 -4.07
C GLY A 137 -5.91 10.67 -5.31
N ALA A 138 -5.20 9.91 -6.15
CA ALA A 138 -4.67 10.40 -7.43
C ALA A 138 -5.72 10.54 -8.53
N ALA A 139 -6.87 9.85 -8.40
CA ALA A 139 -7.96 9.88 -9.38
C ALA A 139 -8.94 11.05 -9.18
N VAL A 140 -8.83 11.78 -8.08
CA VAL A 140 -9.65 12.95 -7.79
C VAL A 140 -8.81 14.22 -7.92
N GLU A 141 -9.40 15.28 -8.46
CA GLU A 141 -8.78 16.60 -8.34
C GLU A 141 -8.68 16.92 -6.85
N GLY A 142 -7.45 17.15 -6.37
CA GLY A 142 -7.16 17.31 -4.96
C GLY A 142 -8.12 18.31 -4.29
N PRO A 143 -8.79 17.95 -3.20
CA PRO A 143 -9.75 18.83 -2.57
C PRO A 143 -9.04 20.11 -2.11
N SER A 144 -9.47 21.23 -2.64
CA SER A 144 -8.99 22.55 -2.20
C SER A 144 -9.59 22.98 -0.84
N GLY A 145 -10.31 22.08 -0.16
CA GLY A 145 -11.05 22.34 1.07
C GLY A 145 -11.36 21.07 1.88
N PRO A 146 -12.35 21.14 2.77
CA PRO A 146 -12.78 20.01 3.58
C PRO A 146 -13.20 18.80 2.72
N ALA A 147 -12.86 17.60 3.17
CA ALA A 147 -13.23 16.35 2.50
C ALA A 147 -13.97 15.42 3.48
N LEU A 148 -15.00 14.73 2.97
CA LEU A 148 -15.74 13.70 3.68
C LEU A 148 -15.58 12.36 2.98
N VAL A 149 -15.14 11.35 3.69
CA VAL A 149 -15.08 9.97 3.18
C VAL A 149 -16.20 9.17 3.81
N ILE A 150 -17.02 8.53 2.98
CA ILE A 150 -18.12 7.66 3.40
C ILE A 150 -17.72 6.22 3.05
N ILE A 151 -17.76 5.34 4.06
CA ILE A 151 -17.52 3.91 3.90
C ILE A 151 -18.70 3.17 4.54
N GLU A 152 -19.60 2.64 3.72
CA GLU A 152 -20.79 1.95 4.19
C GLU A 152 -20.81 0.50 3.71
N GLY A 153 -20.76 -0.45 4.66
CA GLY A 153 -20.91 -1.87 4.34
C GLY A 153 -19.69 -2.52 3.67
N LEU A 154 -18.50 -1.88 3.69
CA LEU A 154 -17.27 -2.38 3.09
C LEU A 154 -16.37 -3.10 4.10
N THR A 155 -16.17 -2.51 5.28
CA THR A 155 -15.12 -2.93 6.21
C THR A 155 -15.23 -4.38 6.68
N MET A 156 -16.45 -4.95 6.65
CA MET A 156 -16.68 -6.35 7.00
C MET A 156 -16.13 -7.35 5.97
N TYR A 157 -15.81 -6.89 4.76
CA TYR A 157 -15.24 -7.70 3.68
C TYR A 157 -13.72 -7.55 3.56
N LEU A 158 -13.11 -6.59 4.28
CA LEU A 158 -11.68 -6.36 4.26
C LEU A 158 -11.00 -7.16 5.37
N THR A 159 -9.92 -7.85 5.01
CA THR A 159 -9.02 -8.44 6.00
C THR A 159 -7.99 -7.40 6.47
N GLN A 160 -7.38 -7.65 7.64
CA GLN A 160 -6.27 -6.81 8.11
C GLN A 160 -5.11 -6.81 7.08
N ALA A 161 -4.89 -7.94 6.41
CA ALA A 161 -3.86 -8.05 5.38
C ALA A 161 -4.16 -7.15 4.16
N ASP A 162 -5.43 -7.05 3.73
CA ASP A 162 -5.81 -6.16 2.62
C ASP A 162 -5.50 -4.70 2.94
N VAL A 163 -5.88 -4.26 4.14
CA VAL A 163 -5.64 -2.89 4.60
C VAL A 163 -4.14 -2.58 4.70
N LEU A 164 -3.35 -3.51 5.27
CA LEU A 164 -1.90 -3.35 5.39
C LEU A 164 -1.20 -3.34 4.03
N ASN A 165 -1.62 -4.20 3.09
CA ASN A 165 -1.06 -4.22 1.75
C ASN A 165 -1.32 -2.89 1.02
N ALA A 166 -2.55 -2.37 1.09
CA ALA A 166 -2.87 -1.08 0.48
C ALA A 166 -2.07 0.07 1.10
N ALA A 167 -1.94 0.10 2.43
CA ALA A 167 -1.13 1.10 3.12
C ALA A 167 0.35 1.01 2.73
N PHE A 168 0.88 -0.21 2.62
CA PHE A 168 2.25 -0.47 2.15
C PHE A 168 2.45 0.04 0.71
N ASP A 169 1.54 -0.30 -0.20
CA ASP A 169 1.65 0.08 -1.60
C ASP A 169 1.56 1.60 -1.77
N ALA A 170 0.63 2.25 -1.09
CA ALA A 170 0.51 3.72 -1.09
C ALA A 170 1.79 4.38 -0.56
N ARG A 171 2.34 3.88 0.57
CA ARG A 171 3.58 4.41 1.12
C ARG A 171 4.77 4.18 0.21
N LEU A 172 4.88 3.00 -0.39
CA LEU A 172 5.94 2.69 -1.34
C LEU A 172 5.89 3.59 -2.58
N GLN A 173 4.71 3.89 -3.10
CA GLN A 173 4.53 4.84 -4.21
C GLN A 173 4.99 6.25 -3.83
N ALA A 174 4.62 6.74 -2.65
CA ALA A 174 5.07 8.04 -2.15
C ALA A 174 6.60 8.10 -2.06
N LEU A 175 7.24 7.08 -1.48
CA LEU A 175 8.69 6.99 -1.40
C LEU A 175 9.37 6.95 -2.78
N ARG A 176 8.76 6.28 -3.75
CA ARG A 176 9.22 6.26 -5.15
C ARG A 176 9.15 7.64 -5.80
N ALA A 177 8.04 8.35 -5.59
CA ALA A 177 7.86 9.70 -6.11
C ALA A 177 8.93 10.66 -5.55
N ASP A 178 9.21 10.60 -4.26
CA ASP A 178 10.27 11.40 -3.61
C ASP A 178 11.67 11.12 -4.18
N ASN A 179 11.90 9.90 -4.66
CA ASN A 179 13.20 9.46 -5.18
C ASN A 179 13.25 9.38 -6.72
N ALA A 180 12.24 9.88 -7.44
CA ALA A 180 12.12 9.73 -8.89
C ALA A 180 13.31 10.35 -9.68
N ALA A 181 13.95 11.38 -9.11
CA ALA A 181 15.11 12.04 -9.71
C ALA A 181 16.45 11.31 -9.49
N ALA A 182 16.48 10.21 -8.72
CA ALA A 182 17.71 9.47 -8.46
C ALA A 182 18.24 8.78 -9.74
N GLY A 183 19.56 8.73 -9.91
CA GLY A 183 20.22 8.04 -11.04
C GLY A 183 19.94 6.52 -11.03
N LYS A 184 20.08 5.87 -12.19
CA LYS A 184 19.74 4.44 -12.39
C LYS A 184 20.45 3.50 -11.40
N GLU A 185 21.70 3.76 -11.09
CA GLU A 185 22.50 2.94 -10.17
C GLU A 185 21.95 3.04 -8.75
N LYS A 186 21.60 4.24 -8.29
CA LYS A 186 20.98 4.47 -6.98
C LYS A 186 19.56 3.90 -6.94
N GLN A 187 18.78 4.05 -8.00
CA GLN A 187 17.44 3.49 -8.14
C GLN A 187 17.42 1.98 -7.93
N PHE A 188 18.44 1.26 -8.39
CA PHE A 188 18.53 -0.19 -8.17
C PHE A 188 18.50 -0.55 -6.67
N HIS A 189 19.27 0.17 -5.83
CA HIS A 189 19.28 -0.07 -4.39
C HIS A 189 18.00 0.39 -3.70
N LEU A 190 17.48 1.55 -4.11
CA LEU A 190 16.24 2.12 -3.60
C LEU A 190 15.07 1.14 -3.82
N GLU A 191 14.83 0.73 -5.06
CA GLU A 191 13.68 -0.10 -5.44
C GLU A 191 13.74 -1.54 -4.91
N LYS A 192 14.95 -2.13 -4.81
CA LYS A 192 15.09 -3.53 -4.45
C LYS A 192 15.05 -3.81 -2.96
N GLN A 193 15.45 -2.84 -2.13
CA GLN A 193 15.60 -3.07 -0.70
C GLN A 193 15.22 -1.87 0.16
N ILE A 194 15.71 -0.67 -0.14
CA ILE A 194 15.61 0.48 0.77
C ILE A 194 14.15 0.91 0.94
N LEU A 195 13.50 1.33 -0.17
CA LEU A 195 12.14 1.86 -0.11
C LEU A 195 11.11 0.81 0.34
N PRO A 196 11.15 -0.45 -0.14
CA PRO A 196 10.27 -1.48 0.38
C PRO A 196 10.48 -1.77 1.88
N GLY A 197 11.72 -1.73 2.36
CA GLY A 197 12.01 -1.91 3.78
C GLY A 197 11.45 -0.78 4.66
N ILE A 198 11.62 0.46 4.23
CA ILE A 198 11.07 1.64 4.92
C ILE A 198 9.53 1.59 4.88
N ALA A 199 8.93 1.36 3.71
CA ALA A 199 7.47 1.27 3.58
C ALA A 199 6.88 0.18 4.48
N ALA A 200 7.48 -1.00 4.51
CA ALA A 200 7.04 -2.10 5.36
C ALA A 200 7.15 -1.74 6.85
N TYR A 201 8.28 -1.15 7.26
CA TYR A 201 8.51 -0.75 8.64
C TYR A 201 7.50 0.28 9.13
N GLU A 202 7.27 1.34 8.36
CA GLU A 202 6.31 2.39 8.70
C GLU A 202 4.87 1.86 8.69
N THR A 203 4.51 1.04 7.71
CA THR A 203 3.17 0.42 7.64
C THR A 203 2.89 -0.48 8.84
N LEU A 204 3.83 -1.32 9.23
CA LEU A 204 3.68 -2.20 10.39
C LEU A 204 3.51 -1.43 11.70
N GLN A 205 4.15 -0.26 11.85
CA GLN A 205 3.98 0.59 13.03
C GLN A 205 2.55 1.14 13.20
N THR A 206 1.72 1.09 12.19
CA THR A 206 0.30 1.48 12.30
C THR A 206 -0.54 0.46 13.08
N VAL A 207 -0.06 -0.79 13.21
CA VAL A 207 -0.81 -1.90 13.81
C VAL A 207 -0.08 -2.64 14.92
N MET A 208 1.21 -2.34 15.13
CA MET A 208 2.03 -2.97 16.18
C MET A 208 3.07 -2.00 16.74
N PRO A 209 3.62 -2.26 17.95
CA PRO A 209 4.70 -1.45 18.52
C PRO A 209 5.93 -1.38 17.61
N LYS A 210 6.65 -0.27 17.70
CA LYS A 210 7.85 0.03 16.90
C LYS A 210 8.89 -1.09 16.94
N GLU A 211 9.14 -1.65 18.10
CA GLU A 211 10.11 -2.71 18.34
C GLU A 211 9.69 -4.01 17.64
N GLU A 212 8.40 -4.33 17.66
CA GLU A 212 7.86 -5.52 17.00
C GLU A 212 7.88 -5.37 15.47
N ALA A 213 7.55 -4.19 14.95
CA ALA A 213 7.66 -3.85 13.54
C ALA A 213 9.12 -4.00 13.05
N LEU A 214 10.08 -3.50 13.82
CA LEU A 214 11.51 -3.63 13.54
C LEU A 214 11.95 -5.09 13.48
N GLN A 215 11.57 -5.89 14.48
CA GLN A 215 11.89 -7.32 14.52
C GLN A 215 11.27 -8.08 13.33
N THR A 216 10.05 -7.72 12.94
CA THR A 216 9.36 -8.33 11.79
C THR A 216 10.11 -8.06 10.49
N VAL A 217 10.50 -6.81 10.24
CA VAL A 217 11.27 -6.45 9.04
C VAL A 217 12.66 -7.08 9.09
N HIS A 218 13.32 -7.07 10.24
CA HIS A 218 14.63 -7.71 10.43
C HIS A 218 14.56 -9.21 10.10
N GLY A 219 13.59 -9.92 10.66
CA GLY A 219 13.40 -11.35 10.38
C GLY A 219 13.17 -11.67 8.90
N TYR A 220 12.45 -10.79 8.18
CA TYR A 220 12.28 -10.93 6.73
C TYR A 220 13.59 -10.73 5.96
N VAL A 221 14.38 -9.70 6.33
CA VAL A 221 15.69 -9.42 5.72
C VAL A 221 16.65 -10.58 5.98
N GLU A 222 16.69 -11.10 7.21
CA GLU A 222 17.48 -12.28 7.57
C GLU A 222 17.11 -13.50 6.73
N GLN A 223 15.82 -13.82 6.58
CA GLN A 223 15.39 -14.94 5.74
C GLN A 223 15.90 -14.83 4.30
N ARG A 224 15.90 -13.62 3.74
CA ARG A 224 16.46 -13.38 2.40
C ARG A 224 17.96 -13.58 2.38
N ALA A 225 18.68 -13.08 3.38
CA ALA A 225 20.13 -13.26 3.53
C ALA A 225 20.50 -14.76 3.63
N TRP A 226 19.76 -15.54 4.42
CA TRP A 226 19.95 -16.99 4.50
C TRP A 226 19.70 -17.73 3.18
N LYS A 227 18.72 -17.32 2.39
CA LYS A 227 18.50 -17.86 1.05
C LYS A 227 19.68 -17.56 0.13
N LEU A 228 20.17 -16.32 0.16
CA LEU A 228 21.32 -15.88 -0.62
C LEU A 228 22.61 -16.61 -0.19
N ARG A 229 22.84 -16.76 1.12
CA ARG A 229 23.94 -17.54 1.67
C ARG A 229 23.96 -18.98 1.11
N LYS A 230 22.80 -19.66 1.05
CA LYS A 230 22.73 -21.01 0.47
C LYS A 230 23.24 -21.05 -0.97
N LEU A 231 22.92 -20.04 -1.77
CA LEU A 231 23.42 -19.89 -3.14
C LEU A 231 24.94 -19.71 -3.15
N PHE A 232 25.48 -18.81 -2.33
CA PHE A 232 26.93 -18.58 -2.23
C PHE A 232 27.67 -19.83 -1.76
N LEU A 233 27.16 -20.55 -0.75
CA LEU A 233 27.76 -21.81 -0.31
C LEU A 233 27.81 -22.85 -1.44
N ALA A 234 26.80 -22.93 -2.30
CA ALA A 234 26.81 -23.79 -3.47
C ALA A 234 27.88 -23.36 -4.51
N LEU A 235 27.99 -22.04 -4.74
CA LEU A 235 29.00 -21.47 -5.64
C LEU A 235 30.43 -21.71 -5.13
N MET A 236 30.65 -21.62 -3.82
CA MET A 236 31.99 -21.85 -3.21
C MET A 236 32.50 -23.28 -3.38
N ARG A 237 31.64 -24.24 -3.77
CA ARG A 237 32.07 -25.62 -4.12
C ARG A 237 32.75 -25.71 -5.50
N ILE A 238 32.68 -24.66 -6.32
CA ILE A 238 33.32 -24.64 -7.63
C ILE A 238 34.84 -24.49 -7.42
N PRO A 239 35.66 -25.43 -7.96
CA PRO A 239 37.11 -25.40 -7.75
C PRO A 239 37.73 -24.06 -8.20
N GLY A 240 38.55 -23.49 -7.31
CA GLY A 240 39.26 -22.24 -7.55
C GLY A 240 38.41 -20.95 -7.41
N LEU A 241 37.09 -21.04 -7.27
CA LEU A 241 36.25 -19.88 -7.06
C LEU A 241 36.53 -19.14 -5.74
N PRO A 242 36.70 -19.85 -4.60
CA PRO A 242 37.04 -19.19 -3.34
C PRO A 242 38.28 -18.30 -3.43
N ARG A 243 39.33 -18.74 -4.12
CA ARG A 243 40.55 -17.94 -4.32
C ARG A 243 40.36 -16.70 -5.17
N LYS A 244 39.35 -16.69 -6.07
CA LYS A 244 39.01 -15.55 -6.92
C LYS A 244 38.05 -14.58 -6.26
N THR A 245 37.38 -14.99 -5.18
CA THR A 245 36.29 -14.22 -4.55
C THR A 245 36.69 -12.81 -4.12
N PRO A 246 37.84 -12.55 -3.47
CA PRO A 246 38.24 -11.18 -3.13
C PRO A 246 38.35 -10.27 -4.37
N GLY A 247 38.93 -10.76 -5.45
CA GLY A 247 39.01 -10.02 -6.72
C GLY A 247 37.64 -9.77 -7.37
N ILE A 248 36.70 -10.71 -7.22
CA ILE A 248 35.31 -10.53 -7.68
C ILE A 248 34.64 -9.43 -6.87
N PHE A 249 34.81 -9.42 -5.54
CA PHE A 249 34.28 -8.38 -4.66
C PHE A 249 34.83 -7.01 -5.02
N THR A 250 36.15 -6.87 -5.25
CA THR A 250 36.75 -5.63 -5.72
C THR A 250 36.09 -5.11 -7.00
N LYS A 251 35.90 -5.99 -8.00
CA LYS A 251 35.25 -5.62 -9.25
C LYS A 251 33.79 -5.22 -9.08
N GLN A 252 33.04 -5.96 -8.25
CA GLN A 252 31.63 -5.67 -8.00
C GLN A 252 31.44 -4.40 -7.18
N THR A 253 32.29 -4.14 -6.20
CA THR A 253 32.25 -2.89 -5.42
C THR A 253 32.38 -1.68 -6.34
N ARG A 254 33.40 -1.67 -7.20
CA ARG A 254 33.62 -0.57 -8.15
C ARG A 254 32.45 -0.37 -9.13
N ARG A 255 31.74 -1.46 -9.47
CA ARG A 255 30.62 -1.42 -10.41
C ARG A 255 29.29 -1.01 -9.79
N MET A 256 28.96 -1.51 -8.59
CA MET A 256 27.62 -1.43 -8.01
C MET A 256 27.55 -0.52 -6.78
N PHE A 257 28.68 -0.27 -6.12
CA PHE A 257 28.75 0.47 -4.86
C PHE A 257 29.64 1.72 -5.01
N GLY A 258 29.55 2.40 -6.16
CA GLY A 258 30.25 3.65 -6.43
C GLY A 258 29.40 4.89 -6.15
N GLU A 259 29.97 6.07 -6.40
CA GLU A 259 29.33 7.38 -6.18
C GLU A 259 28.00 7.53 -6.92
N ALA A 260 27.89 7.00 -8.15
CA ALA A 260 26.65 7.04 -8.93
C ALA A 260 25.50 6.29 -8.25
N ALA A 261 25.80 5.27 -7.44
CA ALA A 261 24.84 4.55 -6.61
C ALA A 261 24.64 5.18 -5.22
N GLY A 262 25.31 6.28 -4.91
CA GLY A 262 25.23 6.98 -3.64
C GLY A 262 26.16 6.45 -2.56
N PHE A 263 27.11 5.58 -2.91
CA PHE A 263 28.13 5.09 -1.99
C PHE A 263 29.43 5.86 -2.14
N GLU A 264 30.16 5.95 -1.04
CA GLU A 264 31.55 6.42 -1.04
C GLU A 264 32.40 5.43 -0.25
N ALA A 265 33.36 4.81 -0.92
CA ALA A 265 34.23 3.80 -0.34
C ALA A 265 35.70 4.24 -0.42
N ARG A 266 36.40 4.06 0.67
CA ARG A 266 37.86 4.19 0.72
C ARG A 266 38.48 2.78 0.58
N GLU A 267 39.17 2.54 -0.52
CA GLU A 267 39.91 1.28 -0.69
C GLU A 267 41.14 1.25 0.24
N ILE A 268 41.20 0.27 1.12
CA ILE A 268 42.31 0.09 2.08
C ILE A 268 43.32 -0.91 1.50
N GLU A 269 42.82 -2.09 1.05
CA GLU A 269 43.64 -3.11 0.43
C GLU A 269 42.75 -3.95 -0.52
N THR A 270 43.06 -3.94 -1.82
CA THR A 270 42.26 -4.65 -2.83
C THR A 270 43.12 -5.49 -3.78
N THR A 271 44.23 -6.02 -3.27
CA THR A 271 45.23 -6.82 -4.01
C THR A 271 45.61 -8.07 -3.27
N GLY A 272 46.27 -9.01 -3.94
CA GLY A 272 46.88 -10.19 -3.27
C GLY A 272 45.89 -11.14 -2.56
N GLY A 273 44.65 -11.24 -3.02
CA GLY A 273 43.65 -12.09 -2.37
C GLY A 273 42.94 -11.43 -1.18
N VAL A 274 43.06 -10.13 -1.08
CA VAL A 274 42.35 -9.30 -0.08
C VAL A 274 41.43 -8.32 -0.78
N TRP A 275 40.22 -8.17 -0.23
CA TRP A 275 39.31 -7.07 -0.48
C TRP A 275 38.99 -6.42 0.86
N ARG A 276 39.51 -5.23 1.09
CA ARG A 276 39.30 -4.44 2.30
C ARG A 276 38.96 -3.01 1.94
N ILE A 277 37.80 -2.56 2.37
CA ILE A 277 37.29 -1.21 2.13
C ILE A 277 36.64 -0.64 3.38
N ASP A 278 36.73 0.67 3.56
CA ASP A 278 35.91 1.42 4.48
C ASP A 278 34.83 2.16 3.70
N MET A 279 33.55 1.76 3.86
CA MET A 279 32.42 2.46 3.31
C MET A 279 32.06 3.64 4.20
N ILE A 280 32.30 4.86 3.73
CA ILE A 280 32.12 6.09 4.53
C ILE A 280 30.81 6.81 4.22
N LYS A 281 30.11 6.40 3.13
CA LYS A 281 28.76 6.84 2.78
C LYS A 281 27.95 5.68 2.22
N CYS A 282 26.71 5.57 2.65
CA CYS A 282 25.83 4.45 2.30
C CYS A 282 24.40 4.94 2.07
N PRO A 283 23.78 4.74 0.90
CA PRO A 283 22.43 5.18 0.61
C PRO A 283 21.37 4.51 1.49
N TYR A 284 21.64 3.33 2.05
CA TYR A 284 20.77 2.68 3.04
C TYR A 284 20.70 3.48 4.33
N HIS A 285 21.88 3.88 4.85
CA HIS A 285 21.98 4.71 6.04
C HIS A 285 21.36 6.10 5.80
N ASP A 286 21.73 6.75 4.70
CA ASP A 286 21.26 8.09 4.36
C ASP A 286 19.72 8.11 4.23
N ALA A 287 19.12 7.10 3.58
CA ALA A 287 17.67 7.01 3.43
C ALA A 287 16.98 6.73 4.78
N CYS A 288 17.49 5.80 5.60
CA CYS A 288 16.91 5.55 6.92
C CYS A 288 16.94 6.81 7.82
N VAL A 289 18.01 7.59 7.77
CA VAL A 289 18.11 8.86 8.50
C VAL A 289 17.14 9.89 7.92
N HIS A 290 17.08 10.03 6.59
CA HIS A 290 16.21 10.98 5.90
C HIS A 290 14.73 10.75 6.23
N TYR A 291 14.29 9.48 6.26
CA TYR A 291 12.90 9.11 6.58
C TYR A 291 12.64 8.88 8.08
N GLY A 292 13.59 9.23 8.95
CA GLY A 292 13.38 9.21 10.41
C GLY A 292 13.33 7.82 11.04
N CYS A 293 13.90 6.82 10.37
CA CYS A 293 13.98 5.43 10.86
C CYS A 293 15.42 4.88 10.90
N PRO A 294 16.39 5.59 11.53
CA PRO A 294 17.79 5.16 11.53
C PRO A 294 18.00 3.76 12.16
N GLU A 295 17.16 3.36 13.09
CA GLU A 295 17.17 2.04 13.72
C GLU A 295 16.88 0.88 12.75
N LEU A 296 16.31 1.16 11.58
CA LEU A 296 16.08 0.17 10.53
C LEU A 296 17.39 -0.18 9.78
N CYS A 297 18.34 0.74 9.70
CA CYS A 297 19.57 0.55 8.93
C CYS A 297 20.37 -0.70 9.34
N PRO A 298 20.56 -1.03 10.63
CA PRO A 298 21.20 -2.27 11.05
C PRO A 298 20.60 -3.54 10.45
N CYS A 299 19.30 -3.60 10.19
CA CYS A 299 18.66 -4.76 9.59
C CYS A 299 19.27 -5.09 8.20
N PHE A 300 19.52 -4.04 7.39
CA PHE A 300 20.19 -4.22 6.10
C PHE A 300 21.67 -4.57 6.28
N CYS A 301 22.35 -3.96 7.25
CA CYS A 301 23.74 -4.26 7.54
C CYS A 301 23.93 -5.74 7.90
N ASP A 302 23.13 -6.28 8.80
CA ASP A 302 23.25 -7.65 9.30
C ASP A 302 23.11 -8.70 8.17
N SER A 303 22.39 -8.37 7.10
CA SER A 303 22.25 -9.24 5.95
C SER A 303 23.58 -9.58 5.27
N ASP A 304 24.57 -8.67 5.30
CA ASP A 304 25.88 -8.93 4.72
C ASP A 304 26.66 -9.96 5.57
N ASP A 305 26.64 -9.81 6.89
CA ASP A 305 27.32 -10.73 7.80
C ASP A 305 26.71 -12.14 7.70
N ILE A 306 25.37 -12.24 7.70
CA ILE A 306 24.68 -13.50 7.50
C ILE A 306 25.04 -14.12 6.15
N THR A 307 25.15 -13.32 5.11
CA THR A 307 25.40 -13.82 3.75
C THR A 307 26.83 -14.29 3.56
N TYR A 308 27.82 -13.55 4.08
CA TYR A 308 29.23 -13.72 3.69
C TYR A 308 30.12 -14.33 4.76
N ASP A 309 29.68 -14.39 6.02
CA ASP A 309 30.49 -15.01 7.05
C ASP A 309 30.59 -16.53 6.84
N ASP A 310 31.79 -17.08 7.07
CA ASP A 310 32.11 -18.51 7.01
C ASP A 310 31.59 -19.24 5.73
N LEU A 311 31.76 -18.62 4.55
CA LEU A 311 31.37 -19.21 3.27
C LEU A 311 32.29 -20.36 2.81
N HIS A 312 33.56 -20.33 3.18
CA HIS A 312 34.56 -21.34 2.80
C HIS A 312 35.72 -21.34 3.79
N PRO A 313 36.34 -22.52 4.10
CA PRO A 313 37.50 -22.59 4.99
C PRO A 313 38.67 -21.67 4.62
N ASP A 314 38.91 -21.45 3.32
CA ASP A 314 39.97 -20.59 2.83
C ASP A 314 39.62 -19.09 2.83
N LEU A 315 38.39 -18.71 3.19
CA LEU A 315 37.94 -17.34 3.22
C LEU A 315 37.70 -16.86 4.65
N LEU A 316 38.03 -15.61 4.90
CA LEU A 316 37.74 -14.94 6.15
C LEU A 316 36.96 -13.67 5.84
N TRP A 317 35.70 -13.59 6.29
CA TRP A 317 34.90 -12.39 6.36
C TRP A 317 35.14 -11.69 7.70
N ARG A 318 35.23 -10.37 7.68
CA ARG A 318 35.27 -9.52 8.87
C ARG A 318 34.63 -8.17 8.61
N ARG A 319 33.78 -7.77 9.55
CA ARG A 319 33.27 -6.42 9.70
C ARG A 319 33.03 -6.16 11.18
N THR A 320 33.57 -5.08 11.72
CA THR A 320 33.46 -4.74 13.13
C THR A 320 32.74 -3.43 13.38
N ARG A 321 32.63 -2.58 12.35
CA ARG A 321 31.97 -1.28 12.39
C ARG A 321 30.94 -1.14 11.29
N THR A 322 29.84 -0.42 11.56
CA THR A 322 28.86 -0.07 10.54
C THR A 322 28.31 1.34 10.79
N LEU A 323 28.06 2.08 9.70
CA LEU A 323 27.37 3.38 9.75
C LEU A 323 26.02 3.26 10.45
N GLY A 324 25.27 2.21 10.17
CA GLY A 324 23.97 1.96 10.79
C GLY A 324 23.98 1.79 12.31
N ARG A 325 25.14 1.51 12.91
CA ARG A 325 25.36 1.44 14.36
C ARG A 325 26.10 2.65 14.93
N GLY A 326 26.16 3.75 14.15
CA GLY A 326 26.76 5.02 14.61
C GLY A 326 28.28 5.08 14.52
N ASN A 327 28.93 4.16 13.78
CA ASN A 327 30.35 4.26 13.52
C ASN A 327 30.64 5.20 12.33
N ASP A 328 31.91 5.54 12.16
CA ASP A 328 32.41 6.44 11.10
C ASP A 328 32.47 5.79 9.71
N CYS A 329 32.45 4.47 9.65
CA CYS A 329 32.45 3.68 8.41
C CYS A 329 31.89 2.26 8.63
N CYS A 330 31.66 1.55 7.52
CA CYS A 330 31.53 0.09 7.51
C CYS A 330 32.85 -0.51 7.06
N ASP A 331 33.60 -1.19 7.93
CA ASP A 331 34.95 -1.72 7.70
C ASP A 331 34.89 -3.15 7.11
N PHE A 332 34.53 -3.25 5.85
CA PHE A 332 34.42 -4.54 5.17
C PHE A 332 35.80 -5.15 4.87
N CYS A 333 35.95 -6.43 5.17
CA CYS A 333 37.12 -7.19 4.83
C CYS A 333 36.76 -8.64 4.45
N LEU A 334 37.11 -9.03 3.22
CA LEU A 334 37.09 -10.42 2.76
C LEU A 334 38.50 -10.78 2.27
N LYS A 335 39.12 -11.80 2.86
CA LYS A 335 40.47 -12.22 2.49
C LYS A 335 40.64 -13.71 2.47
N LEU A 336 41.65 -14.16 1.74
CA LEU A 336 42.17 -15.54 1.86
C LEU A 336 42.85 -15.75 3.22
N ARG A 337 42.63 -16.92 3.78
CA ARG A 337 43.33 -17.37 5.01
C ARG A 337 44.73 -17.83 4.72
#